data_f4a062eb770b5c3d4c7e56fe4ee1c062
#
_entry.id   f4a062eb770b5c3d4c7e56fe4ee1c062
#
_cell.length_a   1.000
_cell.length_b   1.000
_cell.length_c   1.000
_cell.angle_alpha   90.00
_cell.angle_beta   90.00
_cell.angle_gamma   90.00
#
_symmetry.space_group_name_H-M   'P 1'
#
loop_
_entity.id
_entity.type
_entity.pdbx_description
1 polymer ?
#
loop_
_entity_poly.entity_id
_entity_poly.type
_entity_poly.pdbx_seq_one_letter_code
_entity_poly.pdbx_strand_id
1 'polypeptide(L)'
;MFELKIDQGESYCSTQLSKKSDEVFEFFSDANNLQILTPSFLKFKILSNLPDKIKLNDKIDYRISLRHIPIKWRSKITVWDPNKRFVDEQILGPYRQWVHEHLFIDNEHGCLAIDKVKYKIWFGFIVDKLFVKKELERIFSFRANKLSELFN
;
A
#
# COMPACT_ATOMS: atom_id res chain seq x y z
N MET A 1 13.43 -11.90 -0.25
CA MET A 1 14.30 -10.71 -0.04
C MET A 1 13.57 -9.48 -0.53
N PHE A 2 13.60 -8.39 0.21
CA PHE A 2 13.00 -7.11 -0.20
C PHE A 2 14.00 -5.96 -0.07
N GLU A 3 13.77 -4.90 -0.82
CA GLU A 3 14.50 -3.63 -0.74
C GLU A 3 13.53 -2.52 -0.33
N LEU A 4 13.91 -1.70 0.65
CA LEU A 4 13.11 -0.56 1.12
C LEU A 4 13.97 0.71 1.16
N LYS A 5 13.50 1.74 0.48
CA LYS A 5 14.09 3.08 0.48
C LYS A 5 13.00 4.08 0.80
N ILE A 6 13.23 4.93 1.78
CA ILE A 6 12.34 6.03 2.14
C ILE A 6 13.15 7.31 2.21
N ASP A 7 12.78 8.25 1.35
CA ASP A 7 13.31 9.59 1.32
C ASP A 7 12.19 10.59 1.56
N GLN A 8 12.52 11.88 1.60
CA GLN A 8 11.53 12.93 1.87
C GLN A 8 10.44 12.95 0.79
N GLY A 9 9.21 12.64 1.17
CA GLY A 9 8.06 12.64 0.29
C GLY A 9 7.94 11.44 -0.66
N GLU A 10 8.84 10.46 -0.56
CA GLU A 10 8.81 9.26 -1.40
C GLU A 10 9.18 8.00 -0.61
N SER A 11 8.50 6.90 -0.91
CA SER A 11 8.82 5.56 -0.43
C SER A 11 8.84 4.59 -1.59
N TYR A 12 9.83 3.72 -1.61
CA TYR A 12 9.97 2.63 -2.58
C TYR A 12 10.23 1.33 -1.82
N CYS A 13 9.41 0.33 -2.07
CA CYS A 13 9.61 -1.01 -1.54
C CYS A 13 9.44 -2.03 -2.66
N SER A 14 10.42 -2.90 -2.88
CA SER A 14 10.31 -3.99 -3.84
C SER A 14 10.51 -5.34 -3.15
N THR A 15 9.70 -6.32 -3.53
CA THR A 15 9.72 -7.68 -2.99
C THR A 15 9.71 -8.69 -4.13
N GLN A 16 10.73 -9.56 -4.18
CA GLN A 16 10.74 -10.68 -5.13
C GLN A 16 9.82 -11.78 -4.61
N LEU A 17 8.89 -12.22 -5.45
CA LEU A 17 7.91 -13.27 -5.18
C LEU A 17 8.07 -14.40 -6.18
N SER A 18 7.84 -15.66 -5.75
CA SER A 18 7.98 -16.85 -6.60
C SER A 18 6.78 -17.06 -7.54
N LYS A 19 5.65 -16.40 -7.27
CA LYS A 19 4.44 -16.45 -8.10
C LYS A 19 4.48 -15.42 -9.21
N LYS A 20 3.73 -15.65 -10.28
CA LYS A 20 3.60 -14.72 -11.41
C LYS A 20 2.69 -13.55 -11.09
N SER A 21 2.79 -12.48 -11.87
CA SER A 21 2.07 -11.24 -11.67
C SER A 21 0.56 -11.38 -11.68
N ASP A 22 0.00 -12.32 -12.43
CA ASP A 22 -1.42 -12.60 -12.48
C ASP A 22 -1.96 -13.12 -11.14
N GLU A 23 -1.29 -14.10 -10.51
CA GLU A 23 -1.66 -14.61 -9.19
C GLU A 23 -1.52 -13.51 -8.10
N VAL A 24 -0.44 -12.75 -8.15
CA VAL A 24 -0.19 -11.68 -7.18
C VAL A 24 -1.21 -10.55 -7.35
N PHE A 25 -1.46 -10.13 -8.58
CA PHE A 25 -2.44 -9.08 -8.89
C PHE A 25 -3.86 -9.48 -8.49
N GLU A 26 -4.24 -10.74 -8.69
CA GLU A 26 -5.53 -11.30 -8.27
C GLU A 26 -5.72 -11.15 -6.76
N PHE A 27 -4.71 -11.44 -5.96
CA PHE A 27 -4.72 -11.21 -4.50
C PHE A 27 -4.93 -9.74 -4.14
N PHE A 28 -4.23 -8.83 -4.82
CA PHE A 28 -4.35 -7.38 -4.58
C PHE A 28 -5.69 -6.81 -5.06
N SER A 29 -6.35 -7.46 -6.01
CA SER A 29 -7.65 -7.01 -6.52
C SER A 29 -8.82 -7.25 -5.55
N ASP A 30 -8.63 -8.08 -4.54
CA ASP A 30 -9.57 -8.22 -3.43
C ASP A 30 -9.19 -7.26 -2.29
N ALA A 31 -9.98 -6.21 -2.10
CA ALA A 31 -9.72 -5.21 -1.07
C ALA A 31 -9.76 -5.77 0.37
N ASN A 32 -10.40 -6.92 0.63
CA ASN A 32 -10.35 -7.57 1.94
C ASN A 32 -8.93 -8.01 2.31
N ASN A 33 -8.08 -8.29 1.33
CA ASN A 33 -6.68 -8.66 1.55
C ASN A 33 -5.81 -7.50 2.03
N LEU A 34 -6.28 -6.24 1.94
CA LEU A 34 -5.59 -5.09 2.55
C LEU A 34 -5.37 -5.28 4.05
N GLN A 35 -6.30 -5.91 4.73
CA GLN A 35 -6.17 -6.20 6.17
C GLN A 35 -5.02 -7.16 6.45
N ILE A 36 -4.79 -8.13 5.57
CA ILE A 36 -3.68 -9.10 5.70
C ILE A 36 -2.32 -8.40 5.56
N LEU A 37 -2.24 -7.42 4.66
CA LEU A 37 -1.03 -6.64 4.38
C LEU A 37 -0.85 -5.42 5.28
N THR A 38 -1.74 -5.21 6.26
CA THR A 38 -1.69 -4.06 7.15
C THR A 38 -1.31 -4.49 8.56
N PRO A 39 -0.27 -3.89 9.18
CA PRO A 39 0.15 -4.23 10.53
C PRO A 39 -0.97 -4.02 11.55
N SER A 40 -1.05 -4.91 12.54
CA SER A 40 -2.09 -4.89 13.58
C SER A 40 -2.14 -3.59 14.40
N PHE A 41 -1.01 -2.91 14.57
CA PHE A 41 -0.96 -1.64 15.32
C PHE A 41 -1.73 -0.51 14.66
N LEU A 42 -1.98 -0.58 13.34
CA LEU A 42 -2.82 0.38 12.62
C LEU A 42 -4.32 0.15 12.85
N LYS A 43 -4.73 -0.95 13.46
CA LYS A 43 -6.15 -1.29 13.72
C LYS A 43 -7.04 -1.06 12.50
N PHE A 44 -6.55 -1.53 11.35
CA PHE A 44 -7.23 -1.34 10.06
C PHE A 44 -8.63 -1.95 10.07
N LYS A 45 -9.60 -1.18 9.59
CA LYS A 45 -10.98 -1.64 9.42
C LYS A 45 -11.62 -1.02 8.18
N ILE A 46 -12.11 -1.86 7.28
CA ILE A 46 -12.91 -1.43 6.13
C ILE A 46 -14.28 -0.96 6.61
N LEU A 47 -14.73 0.17 6.09
CA LEU A 47 -16.00 0.83 6.47
C LEU A 47 -17.03 0.81 5.34
N SER A 48 -16.61 0.66 4.08
CA SER A 48 -17.50 0.58 2.91
C SER A 48 -17.86 -0.85 2.55
N ASN A 49 -18.98 -1.01 1.88
CA ASN A 49 -19.25 -2.25 1.15
C ASN A 49 -18.26 -2.33 -0.02
N LEU A 50 -17.58 -3.46 -0.14
CA LEU A 50 -16.60 -3.69 -1.19
C LEU A 50 -17.22 -4.49 -2.32
N PRO A 51 -16.83 -4.20 -3.59
CA PRO A 51 -17.09 -5.13 -4.68
C PRO A 51 -16.24 -6.39 -4.50
N ASP A 52 -16.59 -7.49 -5.14
CA ASP A 52 -15.81 -8.74 -5.11
C ASP A 52 -14.37 -8.51 -5.61
N LYS A 53 -14.24 -7.65 -6.61
CA LYS A 53 -12.95 -7.19 -7.14
C LYS A 53 -12.96 -5.69 -7.33
N ILE A 54 -11.89 -5.04 -6.90
CA ILE A 54 -11.69 -3.61 -7.15
C ILE A 54 -11.32 -3.35 -8.61
N LYS A 55 -11.67 -2.17 -9.09
CA LYS A 55 -11.44 -1.71 -10.46
C LYS A 55 -11.27 -0.19 -10.50
N LEU A 56 -11.02 0.33 -11.70
CA LEU A 56 -10.89 1.76 -11.93
C LEU A 56 -12.09 2.55 -11.37
N ASN A 57 -11.82 3.65 -10.70
CA ASN A 57 -12.74 4.57 -10.05
C ASN A 57 -13.43 4.06 -8.78
N ASP A 58 -13.20 2.83 -8.35
CA ASP A 58 -13.70 2.37 -7.06
C ASP A 58 -13.11 3.18 -5.91
N LYS A 59 -13.93 3.38 -4.87
CA LYS A 59 -13.56 4.06 -3.64
C LYS A 59 -13.63 3.08 -2.48
N ILE A 60 -12.62 3.11 -1.63
CA ILE A 60 -12.53 2.26 -0.46
C ILE A 60 -12.45 3.15 0.77
N ASP A 61 -13.45 3.03 1.65
CA ASP A 61 -13.45 3.69 2.93
C ASP A 61 -12.92 2.77 4.01
N TYR A 62 -11.96 3.24 4.78
CA TYR A 62 -11.44 2.50 5.91
C TYR A 62 -11.02 3.43 7.04
N ARG A 63 -10.77 2.84 8.20
CA ARG A 63 -10.22 3.50 9.37
C ARG A 63 -8.90 2.87 9.73
N ILE A 64 -7.93 3.69 10.03
CA ILE A 64 -6.65 3.28 10.62
C ILE A 64 -6.42 4.03 11.92
N SER A 65 -5.53 3.54 12.75
CA SER A 65 -5.08 4.22 13.96
C SER A 65 -3.62 4.63 13.79
N LEU A 66 -3.37 5.93 13.75
CA LEU A 66 -2.03 6.49 13.78
C LEU A 66 -1.75 7.01 15.20
N ARG A 67 -0.76 6.44 15.88
CA ARG A 67 -0.40 6.80 17.27
C ARG A 67 -1.62 6.82 18.21
N HIS A 68 -2.46 5.78 18.12
CA HIS A 68 -3.71 5.62 18.87
C HIS A 68 -4.84 6.58 18.48
N ILE A 69 -4.64 7.47 17.50
CA ILE A 69 -5.68 8.37 17.00
C ILE A 69 -6.39 7.69 15.82
N PRO A 70 -7.71 7.44 15.90
CA PRO A 70 -8.46 6.87 14.79
C PRO A 70 -8.63 7.90 13.67
N ILE A 71 -8.30 7.50 12.46
CA ILE A 71 -8.35 8.35 11.27
C ILE A 71 -9.18 7.65 10.20
N LYS A 72 -10.16 8.35 9.65
CA LYS A 72 -10.89 7.92 8.47
C LYS A 72 -10.05 8.19 7.24
N TRP A 73 -10.05 7.22 6.33
CA TRP A 73 -9.32 7.30 5.08
C TRP A 73 -10.21 6.86 3.93
N ARG A 74 -10.17 7.55 2.83
CA ARG A 74 -10.80 7.16 1.57
C ARG A 74 -9.77 7.16 0.47
N SER A 75 -9.56 6.00 -0.13
CA SER A 75 -8.78 5.82 -1.35
C SER A 75 -9.68 5.72 -2.57
N LYS A 76 -9.19 6.21 -3.70
CA LYS A 76 -9.78 6.02 -5.02
C LYS A 76 -8.78 5.33 -5.93
N ILE A 77 -9.22 4.32 -6.68
CA ILE A 77 -8.40 3.68 -7.71
C ILE A 77 -8.39 4.58 -8.94
N THR A 78 -7.24 5.18 -9.24
CA THR A 78 -7.08 6.17 -10.33
C THR A 78 -6.43 5.59 -11.57
N VAL A 79 -5.74 4.46 -11.45
CA VAL A 79 -5.18 3.67 -12.56
C VAL A 79 -5.47 2.20 -12.30
N TRP A 80 -5.86 1.47 -13.33
CA TRP A 80 -6.11 0.03 -13.27
C TRP A 80 -5.65 -0.61 -14.58
N ASP A 81 -4.52 -1.28 -14.55
CA ASP A 81 -3.89 -1.99 -15.66
C ASP A 81 -3.65 -3.45 -15.22
N PRO A 82 -4.57 -4.37 -15.54
CA PRO A 82 -4.57 -5.73 -15.00
C PRO A 82 -3.24 -6.46 -15.16
N ASN A 83 -2.82 -7.13 -14.10
CA ASN A 83 -1.59 -7.92 -13.96
C ASN A 83 -0.28 -7.11 -14.07
N LYS A 84 -0.37 -5.78 -14.24
CA LYS A 84 0.80 -4.89 -14.38
C LYS A 84 0.90 -3.85 -13.30
N ARG A 85 -0.17 -3.08 -13.08
CA ARG A 85 -0.17 -2.02 -12.06
C ARG A 85 -1.55 -1.51 -11.71
N PHE A 86 -1.67 -0.92 -10.55
CA PHE A 86 -2.76 -0.03 -10.20
C PHE A 86 -2.26 1.09 -9.29
N VAL A 87 -3.03 2.16 -9.20
CA VAL A 87 -2.73 3.32 -8.35
C VAL A 87 -3.94 3.60 -7.47
N ASP A 88 -3.71 3.74 -6.17
CA ASP A 88 -4.69 4.28 -5.25
C ASP A 88 -4.23 5.65 -4.72
N GLU A 89 -5.16 6.59 -4.67
CA GLU A 89 -4.93 7.94 -4.18
C GLU A 89 -5.84 8.25 -3.00
N GLN A 90 -5.26 8.86 -1.98
CA GLN A 90 -6.04 9.39 -0.87
C GLN A 90 -6.88 10.58 -1.34
N ILE A 91 -8.19 10.49 -1.20
CA ILE A 91 -9.10 11.62 -1.41
C ILE A 91 -9.70 12.16 -0.10
N LEU A 92 -9.56 11.40 0.99
CA LEU A 92 -9.82 11.83 2.37
C LEU A 92 -8.80 11.14 3.27
N GLY A 93 -8.12 11.89 4.14
CA GLY A 93 -7.14 11.29 5.06
C GLY A 93 -6.16 12.32 5.64
N PRO A 94 -5.13 11.85 6.35
CA PRO A 94 -4.25 12.70 7.13
C PRO A 94 -3.16 13.39 6.32
N TYR A 95 -2.89 12.91 5.11
CA TYR A 95 -1.87 13.51 4.25
C TYR A 95 -2.44 14.65 3.41
N ARG A 96 -1.60 15.62 3.09
CA ARG A 96 -1.92 16.64 2.08
C ARG A 96 -2.00 16.02 0.68
N GLN A 97 -1.16 15.02 0.42
CA GLN A 97 -1.17 14.20 -0.80
C GLN A 97 -0.67 12.81 -0.45
N TRP A 98 -1.30 11.78 -1.03
CA TRP A 98 -0.84 10.41 -0.99
C TRP A 98 -1.23 9.72 -2.28
N VAL A 99 -0.23 9.27 -3.02
CA VAL A 99 -0.38 8.50 -4.26
C VAL A 99 0.43 7.23 -4.12
N HIS A 100 -0.24 6.09 -4.15
CA HIS A 100 0.38 4.78 -3.99
C HIS A 100 0.26 3.97 -5.28
N GLU A 101 1.36 3.75 -5.95
CA GLU A 101 1.46 2.92 -7.14
C GLU A 101 1.95 1.53 -6.76
N HIS A 102 1.23 0.51 -7.23
CA HIS A 102 1.56 -0.89 -7.13
C HIS A 102 1.93 -1.40 -8.51
N LEU A 103 3.14 -1.95 -8.66
CA LEU A 103 3.68 -2.49 -9.90
C LEU A 103 3.99 -3.96 -9.74
N PHE A 104 3.72 -4.74 -10.78
CA PHE A 104 3.96 -6.17 -10.83
C PHE A 104 4.71 -6.51 -12.12
N ILE A 105 5.98 -6.93 -11.99
CA ILE A 105 6.88 -7.15 -13.12
C ILE A 105 7.34 -8.60 -13.10
N ASP A 106 6.90 -9.37 -14.09
CA ASP A 106 7.36 -10.75 -14.25
C ASP A 106 8.84 -10.84 -14.63
N ASN A 107 9.51 -11.81 -14.04
CA ASN A 107 10.89 -12.18 -14.35
C ASN A 107 11.10 -13.71 -14.28
N GLU A 108 12.32 -14.18 -14.43
CA GLU A 108 12.67 -15.60 -14.37
C GLU A 108 12.40 -16.25 -13.01
N HIS A 109 12.36 -15.47 -11.93
CA HIS A 109 12.13 -15.93 -10.55
C HIS A 109 10.68 -15.79 -10.09
N GLY A 110 9.75 -15.30 -10.93
CA GLY A 110 8.36 -15.07 -10.61
C GLY A 110 7.94 -13.63 -10.89
N CYS A 111 7.57 -12.86 -9.86
CA CYS A 111 7.13 -11.47 -9.98
C CYS A 111 7.91 -10.57 -9.01
N LEU A 112 8.39 -9.43 -9.49
CA LEU A 112 8.86 -8.34 -8.66
C LEU A 112 7.66 -7.42 -8.35
N ALA A 113 7.16 -7.49 -7.12
CA ALA A 113 6.13 -6.60 -6.62
C ALA A 113 6.76 -5.32 -6.06
N ILE A 114 6.30 -4.15 -6.52
CA ILE A 114 6.86 -2.85 -6.14
C ILE A 114 5.76 -1.95 -5.63
N ASP A 115 5.93 -1.42 -4.43
CA ASP A 115 5.14 -0.35 -3.86
C ASP A 115 5.91 0.97 -3.98
N LYS A 116 5.34 1.98 -4.64
CA LYS A 116 5.87 3.35 -4.71
C LYS A 116 4.85 4.31 -4.13
N VAL A 117 5.23 5.05 -3.12
CA VAL A 117 4.39 6.08 -2.52
C VAL A 117 5.01 7.45 -2.70
N LYS A 118 4.21 8.39 -3.22
CA LYS A 118 4.51 9.82 -3.17
C LYS A 118 3.55 10.49 -2.20
N TYR A 119 4.10 11.21 -1.23
CA TYR A 119 3.29 11.84 -0.19
C TYR A 119 3.74 13.25 0.14
N LYS A 120 2.81 14.07 0.62
CA LYS A 120 3.06 15.39 1.22
C LYS A 120 2.33 15.47 2.54
N ILE A 121 2.97 16.08 3.53
CA ILE A 121 2.41 16.29 4.87
C ILE A 121 2.14 17.78 5.14
N TRP A 122 1.31 18.05 6.15
CA TRP A 122 0.90 19.43 6.48
C TRP A 122 1.97 20.22 7.24
N PHE A 123 2.81 19.57 8.04
CA PHE A 123 3.69 20.21 9.01
C PHE A 123 5.19 20.15 8.68
N GLY A 124 5.57 19.78 7.46
CA GLY A 124 6.90 19.93 6.92
C GLY A 124 7.93 18.89 7.35
N PHE A 125 9.17 19.17 6.98
CA PHE A 125 10.32 18.25 6.99
C PHE A 125 10.62 17.56 8.34
N ILE A 126 10.50 18.29 9.47
CA ILE A 126 10.85 17.73 10.79
C ILE A 126 9.88 16.63 11.20
N VAL A 127 8.59 16.82 10.95
CA VAL A 127 7.54 15.81 11.23
C VAL A 127 7.72 14.61 10.33
N ASP A 128 8.04 14.80 9.06
CA ASP A 128 8.32 13.73 8.11
C ASP A 128 9.47 12.87 8.60
N LYS A 129 10.62 13.48 8.87
CA LYS A 129 11.84 12.78 9.31
C LYS A 129 11.65 12.01 10.63
N LEU A 130 10.97 12.61 11.61
CA LEU A 130 10.88 12.03 12.95
C LEU A 130 9.77 10.97 13.08
N PHE A 131 8.69 11.10 12.32
CA PHE A 131 7.49 10.30 12.53
C PHE A 131 7.05 9.51 11.30
N VAL A 132 6.87 10.17 10.16
CA VAL A 132 6.30 9.55 8.97
C VAL A 132 7.25 8.51 8.40
N LYS A 133 8.52 8.82 8.27
CA LYS A 133 9.52 7.88 7.77
C LYS A 133 9.56 6.58 8.57
N LYS A 134 9.62 6.67 9.91
CA LYS A 134 9.64 5.48 10.77
C LYS A 134 8.35 4.65 10.66
N GLU A 135 7.21 5.32 10.54
CA GLU A 135 5.93 4.65 10.37
C GLU A 135 5.88 3.91 9.04
N LEU A 136 6.31 4.55 7.94
CA LEU A 136 6.39 3.92 6.63
C LEU A 136 7.37 2.74 6.61
N GLU A 137 8.54 2.88 7.26
CA GLU A 137 9.49 1.76 7.40
C GLU A 137 8.83 0.53 8.06
N ARG A 138 8.08 0.73 9.14
CA ARG A 138 7.37 -0.35 9.84
C ARG A 138 6.28 -0.98 8.97
N ILE A 139 5.48 -0.15 8.29
CA ILE A 139 4.37 -0.59 7.46
C ILE A 139 4.88 -1.39 6.26
N PHE A 140 5.83 -0.85 5.51
CA PHE A 140 6.32 -1.50 4.28
C PHE A 140 7.21 -2.70 4.57
N SER A 141 7.99 -2.72 5.65
CA SER A 141 8.71 -3.91 6.08
C SER A 141 7.76 -5.05 6.47
N PHE A 142 6.70 -4.75 7.23
CA PHE A 142 5.67 -5.74 7.55
C PHE A 142 5.01 -6.29 6.27
N ARG A 143 4.61 -5.40 5.36
CA ARG A 143 3.97 -5.75 4.10
C ARG A 143 4.86 -6.65 3.23
N ALA A 144 6.13 -6.30 3.06
CA ALA A 144 7.10 -7.07 2.28
C ALA A 144 7.32 -8.47 2.86
N ASN A 145 7.48 -8.59 4.18
CA ASN A 145 7.59 -9.87 4.85
C ASN A 145 6.32 -10.71 4.67
N LYS A 146 5.14 -10.08 4.80
CA LYS A 146 3.87 -10.79 4.62
C LYS A 146 3.65 -11.26 3.20
N LEU A 147 4.01 -10.48 2.20
CA LEU A 147 4.00 -10.92 0.80
C LEU A 147 4.96 -12.10 0.57
N SER A 148 6.15 -12.05 1.16
CA SER A 148 7.10 -13.18 1.07
C SER A 148 6.56 -14.45 1.74
N GLU A 149 5.87 -14.35 2.86
CA GLU A 149 5.21 -15.51 3.52
C GLU A 149 4.09 -16.11 2.66
N LEU A 150 3.35 -15.28 1.94
CA LEU A 150 2.19 -15.72 1.14
C LEU A 150 2.59 -16.31 -0.23
N PHE A 151 3.69 -15.83 -0.82
CA PHE A 151 4.02 -16.09 -2.22
C PHE A 151 5.40 -16.73 -2.45
N ASN A 152 6.15 -17.06 -1.41
CA ASN A 152 7.40 -17.82 -1.47
C ASN A 152 7.31 -19.10 -0.65
#